data_91a07dc873165342130e6ef81977a643
#
_entry.id   91a07dc873165342130e6ef81977a643
#
_cell.length_a   1.000
_cell.length_b   1.000
_cell.length_c   1.000
_cell.angle_alpha   90.00
_cell.angle_beta   90.00
_cell.angle_gamma   90.00
#
_symmetry.space_group_name_H-M   'P 1'
#
loop_
_entity.id
_entity.type
_entity.pdbx_description
1 polymer ?
#
loop_
_entity_poly.entity_id
_entity_poly.type
_entity_poly.pdbx_seq_one_letter_code
_entity_poly.pdbx_strand_id
1 'polypeptide(L)'
;NMAQKGFFGEIVHMDGAYCHDLRGEIADGNIIRHYRLRNYINRNCENYPTHELGPIAQWLDINRGNRMVSLTSTASKSVGLRDYIRKHHSDDEELMAMSFAQGDIVTTVIKCAHGETIKLTLGTTLPRNYSRGLMVHGTDGFYSEDTKTFMRDDEYEDEKEGEDSPPSISIKIR
;
A
#
# COMPACT_ATOMS: atom_id res chain seq x y z
N ASN A 1 10.96 -5.87 -17.99
CA ASN A 1 9.87 -5.14 -17.39
C ASN A 1 9.97 -3.65 -17.78
N MET A 2 8.91 -2.86 -17.62
CA MET A 2 8.86 -1.45 -18.09
C MET A 2 9.91 -0.59 -17.40
N ALA A 3 10.10 -0.71 -16.09
CA ALA A 3 11.12 0.04 -15.36
C ALA A 3 12.55 -0.23 -15.89
N GLN A 4 12.90 -1.49 -16.11
CA GLN A 4 14.21 -1.88 -16.65
C GLN A 4 14.43 -1.42 -18.11
N LYS A 5 13.38 -1.08 -18.82
CA LYS A 5 13.43 -0.51 -20.17
C LYS A 5 13.48 1.01 -20.19
N GLY A 6 13.59 1.65 -19.02
CA GLY A 6 13.70 3.09 -18.89
C GLY A 6 12.39 3.87 -19.15
N PHE A 7 11.21 3.21 -19.11
CA PHE A 7 9.92 3.87 -19.38
C PHE A 7 9.58 5.01 -18.42
N PHE A 8 10.16 5.00 -17.23
CA PHE A 8 9.87 6.00 -16.20
C PHE A 8 11.00 7.04 -16.07
N GLY A 9 12.09 6.91 -16.85
CA GLY A 9 13.29 7.70 -16.61
C GLY A 9 13.89 7.38 -15.23
N GLU A 10 14.33 8.39 -14.51
CA GLU A 10 14.79 8.26 -13.13
C GLU A 10 13.58 8.18 -12.19
N ILE A 11 13.46 7.06 -11.43
CA ILE A 11 12.37 6.90 -10.46
C ILE A 11 12.67 7.73 -9.22
N VAL A 12 11.75 8.60 -8.84
CA VAL A 12 11.87 9.53 -7.71
C VAL A 12 11.11 9.04 -6.49
N HIS A 13 9.92 8.46 -6.72
CA HIS A 13 9.03 8.01 -5.65
C HIS A 13 8.21 6.81 -6.08
N MET A 14 7.93 5.92 -5.13
CA MET A 14 6.99 4.82 -5.33
C MET A 14 6.05 4.68 -4.14
N ASP A 15 4.76 4.48 -4.43
CA ASP A 15 3.78 4.05 -3.45
C ASP A 15 3.52 2.56 -3.59
N GLY A 16 3.21 1.91 -2.46
CA GLY A 16 2.68 0.57 -2.41
C GLY A 16 1.73 0.40 -1.24
N ALA A 17 0.80 -0.53 -1.33
CA ALA A 17 -0.16 -0.76 -0.27
C ALA A 17 -0.54 -2.23 -0.12
N TYR A 18 -0.85 -2.64 1.08
CA TYR A 18 -1.66 -3.83 1.33
C TYR A 18 -2.99 -3.41 1.96
N CYS A 19 -3.89 -3.13 1.07
CA CYS A 19 -5.21 -2.64 1.40
C CYS A 19 -6.25 -3.70 1.05
N HIS A 20 -6.82 -4.35 2.09
CA HIS A 20 -7.72 -5.48 1.96
C HIS A 20 -8.60 -5.58 3.19
N ASP A 21 -9.91 -5.68 3.04
CA ASP A 21 -10.78 -5.93 4.19
C ASP A 21 -10.57 -7.37 4.71
N LEU A 22 -9.84 -7.49 5.81
CA LEU A 22 -9.52 -8.77 6.46
C LEU A 22 -10.23 -8.95 7.80
N ARG A 23 -11.19 -8.10 8.13
CA ARG A 23 -11.84 -8.11 9.46
C ARG A 23 -12.43 -9.48 9.81
N GLY A 24 -13.12 -10.11 8.87
CA GLY A 24 -13.67 -11.46 9.05
C GLY A 24 -12.57 -12.51 9.30
N GLU A 25 -11.55 -12.54 8.43
CA GLU A 25 -10.45 -13.51 8.57
C GLU A 25 -9.62 -13.31 9.86
N ILE A 26 -9.56 -12.08 10.39
CA ILE A 26 -8.88 -11.81 11.65
C ILE A 26 -9.76 -12.25 12.83
N ALA A 27 -11.06 -11.96 12.79
CA ALA A 27 -12.01 -12.37 13.80
C ALA A 27 -12.10 -13.91 13.92
N ASP A 28 -12.06 -14.62 12.78
CA ASP A 28 -12.02 -16.08 12.74
C ASP A 28 -10.66 -16.69 13.14
N GLY A 29 -9.74 -15.88 13.64
CA GLY A 29 -8.36 -16.27 13.97
C GLY A 29 -8.24 -17.33 15.08
N ASN A 30 -9.27 -17.59 15.86
CA ASN A 30 -9.33 -18.73 16.80
C ASN A 30 -9.52 -20.06 16.07
N ILE A 31 -10.09 -20.05 14.87
CA ILE A 31 -10.39 -21.25 14.08
C ILE A 31 -9.32 -21.48 13.01
N ILE A 32 -8.99 -20.43 12.25
CA ILE A 32 -8.05 -20.48 11.13
C ILE A 32 -7.08 -19.31 11.20
N ARG A 33 -5.88 -19.49 10.60
CA ARG A 33 -4.88 -18.41 10.45
C ARG A 33 -4.57 -17.67 11.76
N HIS A 34 -4.42 -18.38 12.84
CA HIS A 34 -4.18 -17.86 14.21
C HIS A 34 -3.10 -16.80 14.31
N TYR A 35 -2.10 -16.78 13.39
CA TYR A 35 -1.05 -15.79 13.35
C TYR A 35 -1.60 -14.37 13.09
N ARG A 36 -2.70 -14.24 12.32
CA ARG A 36 -3.31 -12.92 12.04
C ARG A 36 -3.85 -12.32 13.32
N LEU A 37 -4.76 -12.99 13.99
CA LEU A 37 -5.34 -12.50 15.26
C LEU A 37 -4.24 -12.18 16.28
N ARG A 38 -3.27 -13.08 16.47
CA ARG A 38 -2.13 -12.86 17.37
C ARG A 38 -1.30 -11.63 17.00
N ASN A 39 -1.06 -11.38 15.71
CA ASN A 39 -0.32 -10.18 15.27
C ASN A 39 -1.09 -8.91 15.57
N TYR A 40 -2.40 -8.88 15.34
CA TYR A 40 -3.22 -7.71 15.58
C TYR A 40 -3.41 -7.37 17.06
N ILE A 41 -3.39 -8.39 17.92
CA ILE A 41 -3.39 -8.21 19.38
C ILE A 41 -2.06 -7.61 19.85
N ASN A 42 -0.92 -8.09 19.35
CA ASN A 42 0.38 -7.87 19.97
C ASN A 42 1.30 -6.91 19.23
N ARG A 43 0.97 -6.48 18.01
CA ARG A 43 1.82 -5.64 17.17
C ARG A 43 1.09 -4.40 16.70
N ASN A 44 1.86 -3.33 16.44
CA ASN A 44 1.39 -2.13 15.79
C ASN A 44 2.43 -1.71 14.74
N CYS A 45 2.34 -2.29 13.55
CA CYS A 45 3.34 -2.13 12.51
C CYS A 45 2.77 -2.49 11.13
N GLU A 46 3.60 -2.32 10.09
CA GLU A 46 3.34 -2.89 8.76
C GLU A 46 3.43 -4.42 8.84
N ASN A 47 2.29 -5.11 8.87
CA ASN A 47 2.24 -6.57 9.05
C ASN A 47 2.45 -7.38 7.76
N TYR A 48 2.34 -6.73 6.57
CA TYR A 48 2.39 -7.42 5.27
C TYR A 48 3.29 -6.71 4.24
N PRO A 49 4.52 -6.27 4.62
CA PRO A 49 5.33 -5.41 3.75
C PRO A 49 5.77 -6.10 2.46
N THR A 50 5.86 -7.41 2.44
CA THR A 50 6.35 -8.17 1.27
C THR A 50 5.45 -8.03 0.04
N HIS A 51 4.17 -7.73 0.24
CA HIS A 51 3.20 -7.63 -0.84
C HIS A 51 3.40 -6.40 -1.72
N GLU A 52 3.80 -5.30 -1.11
CA GLU A 52 4.06 -4.02 -1.79
C GLU A 52 5.55 -3.75 -1.94
N LEU A 53 6.34 -3.92 -0.87
CA LEU A 53 7.76 -3.63 -0.86
C LEU A 53 8.56 -4.58 -1.75
N GLY A 54 8.12 -5.82 -1.91
CA GLY A 54 8.82 -6.81 -2.73
C GLY A 54 9.02 -6.36 -4.18
N PRO A 55 7.96 -6.02 -4.92
CA PRO A 55 8.08 -5.46 -6.27
C PRO A 55 8.87 -4.14 -6.32
N ILE A 56 8.61 -3.21 -5.40
CA ILE A 56 9.30 -1.92 -5.32
C ILE A 56 10.81 -2.10 -5.13
N ALA A 57 11.20 -3.00 -4.21
CA ALA A 57 12.60 -3.28 -3.95
C ALA A 57 13.35 -3.85 -5.18
N GLN A 58 12.64 -4.58 -6.05
CA GLN A 58 13.22 -5.04 -7.31
C GLN A 58 13.39 -3.91 -8.34
N TRP A 59 12.47 -2.95 -8.35
CA TRP A 59 12.54 -1.83 -9.30
C TRP A 59 13.59 -0.81 -8.92
N LEU A 60 13.82 -0.62 -7.64
CA LEU A 60 14.82 0.29 -7.08
C LEU A 60 16.16 -0.37 -6.78
N ASP A 61 16.39 -1.60 -7.24
CA ASP A 61 17.63 -2.38 -7.04
C ASP A 61 18.09 -2.45 -5.57
N ILE A 62 17.15 -2.52 -4.63
CA ILE A 62 17.47 -2.64 -3.20
C ILE A 62 18.29 -3.91 -2.95
N ASN A 63 19.41 -3.75 -2.27
CA ASN A 63 20.46 -4.76 -2.05
C ASN A 63 21.22 -5.21 -3.33
N ARG A 64 21.06 -4.47 -4.43
CA ARG A 64 21.75 -4.69 -5.70
C ARG A 64 22.33 -3.39 -6.29
N GLY A 65 22.85 -2.54 -5.44
CA GLY A 65 23.38 -1.21 -5.78
C GLY A 65 22.73 -0.10 -4.96
N ASN A 66 21.48 -0.26 -4.57
CA ASN A 66 20.72 0.66 -3.73
C ASN A 66 20.39 0.04 -2.36
N ARG A 67 19.99 0.84 -1.38
CA ARG A 67 19.60 0.38 -0.04
C ARG A 67 18.61 1.35 0.62
N MET A 68 17.80 0.85 1.53
CA MET A 68 17.01 1.66 2.44
C MET A 68 17.92 2.26 3.51
N VAL A 69 17.79 3.56 3.77
CA VAL A 69 18.66 4.32 4.69
C VAL A 69 17.93 4.65 5.99
N SER A 70 16.69 5.10 5.89
CA SER A 70 15.87 5.46 7.04
C SER A 70 14.42 5.11 6.79
N LEU A 71 13.69 4.91 7.88
CA LEU A 71 12.27 4.58 7.87
C LEU A 71 11.56 5.32 8.99
N THR A 72 10.39 5.86 8.67
CA THR A 72 9.45 6.40 9.66
C THR A 72 8.09 5.77 9.43
N SER A 73 7.45 5.31 10.50
CA SER A 73 6.15 4.66 10.43
C SER A 73 5.20 5.25 11.47
N THR A 74 3.96 5.50 11.07
CA THR A 74 2.90 6.04 11.93
C THR A 74 1.64 5.22 11.77
N ALA A 75 1.04 4.83 12.88
CA ALA A 75 -0.21 4.11 12.92
C ALA A 75 -1.35 5.03 13.38
N SER A 76 -2.52 4.84 12.78
CA SER A 76 -3.77 5.45 13.25
C SER A 76 -4.27 4.80 14.55
N LYS A 77 -5.38 5.29 15.10
CA LYS A 77 -6.09 4.59 16.18
C LYS A 77 -6.56 3.19 15.72
N SER A 78 -6.80 2.30 16.70
CA SER A 78 -7.29 0.92 16.50
C SER A 78 -8.75 0.84 16.94
N VAL A 79 -9.69 0.92 16.01
CA VAL A 79 -11.14 0.88 16.31
C VAL A 79 -11.94 0.01 15.35
N GLY A 80 -11.48 -0.15 14.11
CA GLY A 80 -12.25 -0.79 13.04
C GLY A 80 -12.54 -2.27 13.29
N LEU A 81 -11.52 -3.03 13.72
CA LEU A 81 -11.69 -4.44 14.03
C LEU A 81 -12.61 -4.66 15.23
N ARG A 82 -12.49 -3.85 16.29
CA ARG A 82 -13.37 -3.91 17.46
C ARG A 82 -14.82 -3.61 17.10
N ASP A 83 -15.06 -2.61 16.25
CA ASP A 83 -16.40 -2.27 15.78
C ASP A 83 -17.01 -3.41 14.96
N TYR A 84 -16.21 -4.05 14.11
CA TYR A 84 -16.63 -5.22 13.35
C TYR A 84 -17.02 -6.38 14.26
N ILE A 85 -16.20 -6.71 15.26
CA ILE A 85 -16.47 -7.79 16.23
C ILE A 85 -17.77 -7.53 16.99
N ARG A 86 -18.01 -6.31 17.45
CA ARG A 86 -19.28 -5.96 18.10
C ARG A 86 -20.50 -6.22 17.23
N LYS A 87 -20.39 -5.99 15.92
CA LYS A 87 -21.51 -6.10 14.98
C LYS A 87 -21.78 -7.52 14.52
N HIS A 88 -20.74 -8.36 14.45
CA HIS A 88 -20.80 -9.65 13.77
C HIS A 88 -20.46 -10.84 14.65
N HIS A 89 -19.86 -10.63 15.83
CA HIS A 89 -19.43 -11.67 16.77
C HIS A 89 -19.77 -11.29 18.21
N SER A 90 -20.91 -10.67 18.43
CA SER A 90 -21.34 -10.19 19.76
C SER A 90 -21.60 -11.30 20.78
N ASP A 91 -21.76 -12.53 20.32
CA ASP A 91 -21.96 -13.75 21.09
C ASP A 91 -20.64 -14.44 21.50
N ASP A 92 -19.50 -14.02 20.96
CA ASP A 92 -18.17 -14.48 21.33
C ASP A 92 -17.57 -13.59 22.44
N GLU A 93 -17.75 -14.01 23.70
CA GLU A 93 -17.29 -13.27 24.88
C GLU A 93 -15.76 -13.14 24.90
N GLU A 94 -15.01 -14.15 24.44
CA GLU A 94 -13.55 -14.12 24.41
C GLU A 94 -13.06 -13.07 23.40
N LEU A 95 -13.59 -13.09 22.19
CA LEU A 95 -13.24 -12.14 21.13
C LEU A 95 -13.66 -10.70 21.50
N MET A 96 -14.82 -10.55 22.14
CA MET A 96 -15.31 -9.27 22.63
C MET A 96 -14.42 -8.67 23.74
N ALA A 97 -13.76 -9.49 24.55
CA ALA A 97 -12.86 -9.05 25.62
C ALA A 97 -11.44 -8.68 25.09
N MET A 98 -11.09 -9.07 23.87
CA MET A 98 -9.74 -8.83 23.30
C MET A 98 -9.49 -7.34 23.05
N SER A 99 -8.24 -6.93 23.24
CA SER A 99 -7.72 -5.61 22.85
C SER A 99 -6.77 -5.74 21.68
N PHE A 100 -6.80 -4.81 20.75
CA PHE A 100 -5.99 -4.82 19.54
C PHE A 100 -4.98 -3.66 19.56
N ALA A 101 -3.69 -4.00 19.47
CA ALA A 101 -2.62 -3.01 19.42
C ALA A 101 -2.47 -2.41 18.00
N GLN A 102 -2.83 -3.17 16.97
CA GLN A 102 -2.66 -2.77 15.57
C GLN A 102 -3.57 -1.58 15.22
N GLY A 103 -2.98 -0.47 14.78
CA GLY A 103 -3.74 0.65 14.21
C GLY A 103 -4.44 0.25 12.90
N ASP A 104 -5.56 0.89 12.61
CA ASP A 104 -6.38 0.56 11.45
C ASP A 104 -5.67 0.87 10.13
N ILE A 105 -4.90 1.94 10.10
CA ILE A 105 -4.03 2.31 8.97
C ILE A 105 -2.62 2.51 9.50
N VAL A 106 -1.65 1.92 8.83
CA VAL A 106 -0.23 2.20 9.07
C VAL A 106 0.38 2.79 7.81
N THR A 107 1.04 3.92 7.95
CA THR A 107 1.76 4.58 6.86
C THR A 107 3.24 4.59 7.18
N THR A 108 4.05 4.05 6.27
CA THR A 108 5.49 3.96 6.41
C THR A 108 6.18 4.68 5.25
N VAL A 109 7.11 5.58 5.55
CA VAL A 109 7.93 6.25 4.55
C VAL A 109 9.37 5.80 4.71
N ILE A 110 9.97 5.39 3.60
CA ILE A 110 11.35 4.89 3.53
C ILE A 110 12.14 5.82 2.60
N LYS A 111 13.35 6.20 3.02
CA LYS A 111 14.33 6.92 2.18
C LYS A 111 15.39 5.94 1.70
N CYS A 112 15.67 5.96 0.40
CA CYS A 112 16.72 5.14 -0.22
C CYS A 112 18.02 5.93 -0.41
N ALA A 113 19.13 5.21 -0.59
CA ALA A 113 20.47 5.80 -0.67
C ALA A 113 20.68 6.64 -1.95
N HIS A 114 20.04 6.28 -3.06
CA HIS A 114 20.10 7.06 -4.30
C HIS A 114 19.15 8.27 -4.31
N GLY A 115 18.35 8.44 -3.25
CA GLY A 115 17.49 9.61 -3.09
C GLY A 115 16.00 9.34 -3.23
N GLU A 116 15.61 8.18 -3.75
CA GLU A 116 14.20 7.81 -3.89
C GLU A 116 13.52 7.67 -2.54
N THR A 117 12.21 7.85 -2.55
CA THR A 117 11.35 7.57 -1.41
C THR A 117 10.33 6.49 -1.74
N ILE A 118 9.96 5.71 -0.73
CA ILE A 118 8.91 4.70 -0.82
C ILE A 118 7.88 5.01 0.26
N LYS A 119 6.60 5.03 -0.11
CA LYS A 119 5.51 5.08 0.85
C LYS A 119 4.75 3.76 0.83
N LEU A 120 4.59 3.13 1.99
CA LEU A 120 3.78 1.93 2.17
C LEU A 120 2.54 2.25 3.00
N THR A 121 1.42 1.62 2.65
CA THR A 121 0.17 1.77 3.39
C THR A 121 -0.45 0.41 3.69
N LEU A 122 -0.56 0.06 4.95
CA LEU A 122 -1.35 -1.07 5.43
C LEU A 122 -2.75 -0.60 5.82
N GLY A 123 -3.79 -1.24 5.29
CA GLY A 123 -5.18 -0.94 5.66
C GLY A 123 -6.05 -2.21 5.55
N THR A 124 -6.27 -2.91 6.69
CA THR A 124 -6.88 -4.25 6.67
C THR A 124 -8.03 -4.42 7.65
N THR A 125 -8.33 -3.39 8.46
CA THR A 125 -9.34 -3.46 9.53
C THR A 125 -10.49 -2.47 9.35
N LEU A 126 -10.62 -1.90 8.16
CA LEU A 126 -11.72 -1.02 7.77
C LEU A 126 -12.41 -1.53 6.49
N PRO A 127 -13.68 -1.16 6.23
CA PRO A 127 -14.38 -1.49 4.99
C PRO A 127 -13.65 -0.88 3.80
N ARG A 128 -13.27 -1.70 2.84
CA ARG A 128 -12.63 -1.24 1.61
C ARG A 128 -12.56 -2.33 0.54
N ASN A 129 -12.38 -1.92 -0.69
CA ASN A 129 -11.97 -2.81 -1.78
C ASN A 129 -10.48 -3.17 -1.67
N TYR A 130 -10.11 -4.27 -2.33
CA TYR A 130 -8.71 -4.65 -2.47
C TYR A 130 -7.93 -3.66 -3.34
N SER A 131 -6.72 -3.29 -2.90
CA SER A 131 -5.77 -2.50 -3.66
C SER A 131 -4.34 -2.79 -3.20
N ARG A 132 -3.41 -2.83 -4.14
CA ARG A 132 -1.95 -2.80 -3.87
C ARG A 132 -1.41 -1.39 -3.91
N GLY A 133 -2.19 -0.43 -4.39
CA GLY A 133 -1.88 0.99 -4.41
C GLY A 133 -0.54 1.31 -5.07
N LEU A 134 -0.09 0.45 -6.03
CA LEU A 134 1.19 0.66 -6.68
C LEU A 134 1.14 1.92 -7.55
N MET A 135 1.97 2.90 -7.19
CA MET A 135 2.25 4.07 -8.02
C MET A 135 3.75 4.22 -8.24
N VAL A 136 4.11 4.72 -9.41
CA VAL A 136 5.49 4.99 -9.81
C VAL A 136 5.56 6.42 -10.32
N HIS A 137 6.45 7.20 -9.75
CA HIS A 137 6.76 8.57 -10.17
C HIS A 137 8.20 8.63 -10.67
N GLY A 138 8.36 8.82 -11.95
CA GLY A 138 9.65 9.00 -12.60
C GLY A 138 9.71 10.29 -13.40
N THR A 139 10.90 10.64 -13.91
CA THR A 139 11.11 11.87 -14.67
C THR A 139 10.40 11.86 -16.03
N ASP A 140 10.24 10.67 -16.62
CA ASP A 140 9.72 10.48 -17.97
C ASP A 140 8.35 9.80 -17.98
N GLY A 141 7.84 9.38 -16.82
CA GLY A 141 6.57 8.70 -16.77
C GLY A 141 6.01 8.47 -15.37
N PHE A 142 4.70 8.28 -15.34
CA PHE A 142 3.90 7.98 -14.16
C PHE A 142 3.06 6.73 -14.39
N TYR A 143 2.84 5.95 -13.34
CA TYR A 143 1.90 4.83 -13.33
C TYR A 143 1.08 4.80 -12.05
N SER A 144 -0.20 4.51 -12.17
CA SER A 144 -1.10 4.23 -11.04
C SER A 144 -1.90 2.95 -11.29
N GLU A 145 -1.79 1.98 -10.38
CA GLU A 145 -2.53 0.72 -10.44
C GLU A 145 -4.04 0.92 -10.23
N ASP A 146 -4.42 1.77 -9.28
CA ASP A 146 -5.83 1.95 -8.92
C ASP A 146 -6.64 2.60 -10.04
N THR A 147 -6.06 3.57 -10.73
CA THR A 147 -6.69 4.22 -11.90
C THR A 147 -6.39 3.51 -13.21
N LYS A 148 -5.44 2.56 -13.21
CA LYS A 148 -4.90 1.90 -14.41
C LYS A 148 -4.39 2.88 -15.45
N THR A 149 -3.83 3.97 -14.96
CA THR A 149 -3.31 5.06 -15.79
C THR A 149 -1.80 4.92 -15.93
N PHE A 150 -1.32 5.10 -17.14
CA PHE A 150 0.08 5.26 -17.48
C PHE A 150 0.21 6.56 -18.28
N MET A 151 1.16 7.40 -17.90
CA MET A 151 1.44 8.68 -18.58
C MET A 151 2.94 8.75 -18.90
N ARG A 152 3.27 9.32 -20.04
CA ARG A 152 4.64 9.63 -20.45
C ARG A 152 4.79 11.10 -20.76
N ASP A 153 5.97 11.63 -20.48
CA ASP A 153 6.28 13.04 -20.71
C ASP A 153 6.25 13.39 -22.22
N ASP A 154 6.74 12.49 -23.08
CA ASP A 154 6.75 12.67 -24.54
C ASP A 154 5.37 12.52 -25.22
N GLU A 155 4.37 12.04 -24.49
CA GLU A 155 2.98 11.93 -24.95
C GLU A 155 2.10 13.09 -24.44
N TYR A 156 2.69 14.00 -23.64
CA TYR A 156 2.01 15.17 -23.11
C TYR A 156 2.15 16.30 -24.15
N GLU A 157 1.15 16.48 -25.01
CA GLU A 157 1.05 17.72 -25.78
C GLU A 157 0.66 18.84 -24.82
N ASP A 158 1.42 19.95 -24.80
CA ASP A 158 1.07 21.16 -24.06
C ASP A 158 -0.36 21.57 -24.39
N GLU A 159 -1.31 21.27 -23.52
CA GLU A 159 -2.68 21.79 -23.66
C GLU A 159 -2.58 23.32 -23.55
N LYS A 160 -2.90 23.98 -24.64
CA LYS A 160 -3.11 25.43 -24.68
C LYS A 160 -4.10 25.78 -23.58
N GLU A 161 -3.71 26.73 -22.74
CA GLU A 161 -4.54 27.28 -21.65
C GLU A 161 -6.00 27.40 -22.08
N GLY A 162 -6.92 26.63 -21.51
CA GLY A 162 -8.36 26.84 -21.71
C GLY A 162 -9.31 25.67 -21.56
N GLU A 163 -8.92 24.42 -21.30
CA GLU A 163 -9.91 23.37 -21.06
C GLU A 163 -9.50 22.45 -19.90
N ASP A 164 -10.43 22.31 -18.96
CA ASP A 164 -10.32 21.46 -17.78
C ASP A 164 -10.24 19.97 -18.14
N SER A 165 -9.19 19.34 -17.68
CA SER A 165 -8.88 17.90 -17.62
C SER A 165 -8.03 17.33 -18.76
N PRO A 166 -6.84 16.78 -18.43
CA PRO A 166 -5.96 16.14 -19.42
C PRO A 166 -6.60 14.85 -19.96
N PRO A 167 -6.38 14.49 -21.23
CA PRO A 167 -6.81 13.23 -21.78
C PRO A 167 -6.06 12.08 -21.10
N SER A 168 -6.75 11.31 -20.27
CA SER A 168 -6.20 10.09 -19.71
C SER A 168 -6.13 9.02 -20.81
N ILE A 169 -4.92 8.69 -21.26
CA ILE A 169 -4.70 7.53 -22.11
C ILE A 169 -4.87 6.27 -21.26
N SER A 170 -6.07 5.71 -21.28
CA SER A 170 -6.36 4.42 -20.64
C SER A 170 -5.80 3.28 -21.49
N ILE A 171 -4.57 2.86 -21.25
CA ILE A 171 -4.07 1.60 -21.79
C ILE A 171 -4.69 0.48 -20.97
N LYS A 172 -5.74 -0.16 -21.50
CA LYS A 172 -6.27 -1.41 -20.93
C LYS A 172 -5.24 -2.51 -21.16
N ILE A 173 -4.47 -2.82 -20.13
CA ILE A 173 -3.65 -4.03 -20.11
C ILE A 173 -4.62 -5.20 -19.91
N ARG A 174 -4.75 -6.07 -20.92
CA ARG A 174 -5.49 -7.34 -20.87
C ARG A 174 -4.63 -8.41 -20.21
#